data_55d59db9a1423cecade050c657f4a591
#
_entry.id   55d59db9a1423cecade050c657f4a591
#
_cell.length_a   1.000
_cell.length_b   1.000
_cell.length_c   1.000
_cell.angle_alpha   90.00
_cell.angle_beta   90.00
_cell.angle_gamma   90.00
#
_symmetry.space_group_name_H-M   'P 1'
#
loop_
_entity.id
_entity.type
_entity.pdbx_description
1 polymer ?
#
loop_
_entity_poly.entity_id
_entity_poly.type
_entity_poly.pdbx_seq_one_letter_code
_entity_poly.pdbx_strand_id
1 'polypeptide(L)'
;MIKNINSILKNYFLYFIIFDIILSIFSTYLAYSLRIETYHIPSLISLNTYLICATSFIPIFIYFNIYEISIKYSSFDTIKKIILAVLIYSILLFVIFSLLKNGTPRSLSVIQPLIFFPIICISRILILLQNRANINQDIPNLVIYGAGSAGAQLLNSIQSNNLYNVVAFIDDDVSKNGKQISNVKIYEESMMQTLIADFLVKNIVIAMPSMKITYRRKLVKKLSKYKIETKILPDISDLINHDISINDLRSVNIDDLIDREIDTSNQNITVLKNKNVLVTGAGGSIGSELCKQIIFQEPKEIILLDHSEYNLYRIQEDLEKIATFEGNNIKCKIIPILLSINNFKRLELLFKEKNPKIIFHAAAYKHVNLVEINIFESIRNNYFGTLNIARLSKKYKVENLLLISSDKAVRPTNIMGATKRLSELVIQAYANEEKNSRKSKIFSIVRFGNVLASSGSVINKFNNQIKNREPLTLTHPEVTRYFMTIYEAVHLILQTIMISKGGEVFLLDMGKPIKVIDLAKKMINLSGLKLKDELNIDGDIEIKIIGLRQGEKLFEELLINNKSIPSTNKNIFYANENYITVDKLNTISEKLELSIEKNDLAEAIFTLEEHVSGFKYKI
;
A
#
# COMPACT_ATOMS: atom_id res chain seq x y z
N MET A 1 -26.74 -5.62 17.90
CA MET A 1 -26.94 -4.93 16.62
C MET A 1 -27.85 -5.70 15.67
N ILE A 2 -27.74 -7.00 15.48
CA ILE A 2 -28.54 -7.84 14.56
C ILE A 2 -30.03 -7.90 14.97
N LYS A 3 -30.39 -7.88 16.27
CA LYS A 3 -31.78 -7.88 16.76
C LYS A 3 -32.54 -6.59 16.41
N ASN A 4 -31.90 -5.43 16.36
CA ASN A 4 -32.53 -4.14 15.99
C ASN A 4 -32.77 -4.02 14.48
N ILE A 5 -31.91 -4.61 13.64
CA ILE A 5 -32.11 -4.60 12.18
C ILE A 5 -33.34 -5.44 11.78
N ASN A 6 -33.56 -6.59 12.42
CA ASN A 6 -34.72 -7.44 12.15
C ASN A 6 -36.06 -6.80 12.61
N SER A 7 -36.06 -5.96 13.65
CA SER A 7 -37.28 -5.24 14.08
C SER A 7 -37.62 -4.09 13.13
N ILE A 8 -36.61 -3.40 12.60
CA ILE A 8 -36.78 -2.31 11.62
C ILE A 8 -37.27 -2.88 10.28
N LEU A 9 -36.68 -3.96 9.77
CA LEU A 9 -37.12 -4.64 8.54
C LEU A 9 -38.57 -5.20 8.63
N LYS A 10 -38.95 -5.71 9.79
CA LYS A 10 -40.32 -6.19 10.04
C LYS A 10 -41.37 -5.07 9.98
N ASN A 11 -41.01 -3.87 10.42
CA ASN A 11 -41.89 -2.71 10.34
C ASN A 11 -42.09 -2.21 8.91
N TYR A 12 -41.00 -2.16 8.08
CA TYR A 12 -41.13 -1.76 6.68
C TYR A 12 -41.97 -2.74 5.85
N PHE A 13 -41.85 -4.04 6.08
CA PHE A 13 -42.65 -5.08 5.43
C PHE A 13 -44.15 -4.84 5.62
N LEU A 14 -44.60 -4.55 6.85
CA LEU A 14 -45.99 -4.28 7.15
C LEU A 14 -46.48 -2.98 6.49
N TYR A 15 -45.64 -1.92 6.48
CA TYR A 15 -46.00 -0.66 5.82
C TYR A 15 -46.22 -0.84 4.31
N PHE A 16 -45.38 -1.62 3.64
CA PHE A 16 -45.57 -1.89 2.20
C PHE A 16 -46.83 -2.66 1.90
N ILE A 17 -47.18 -3.65 2.70
CA ILE A 17 -48.43 -4.41 2.54
C ILE A 17 -49.65 -3.47 2.71
N ILE A 18 -49.67 -2.66 3.77
CA ILE A 18 -50.76 -1.72 4.02
C ILE A 18 -50.91 -0.72 2.86
N PHE A 19 -49.78 -0.20 2.38
CA PHE A 19 -49.73 0.74 1.26
C PHE A 19 -50.29 0.09 -0.03
N ASP A 20 -49.87 -1.13 -0.35
CA ASP A 20 -50.35 -1.88 -1.53
C ASP A 20 -51.83 -2.26 -1.41
N ILE A 21 -52.34 -2.50 -0.21
CA ILE A 21 -53.78 -2.68 0.03
C ILE A 21 -54.55 -1.40 -0.34
N ILE A 22 -54.08 -0.24 0.08
CA ILE A 22 -54.71 1.04 -0.26
C ILE A 22 -54.69 1.26 -1.79
N LEU A 23 -53.58 0.98 -2.45
CA LEU A 23 -53.45 1.08 -3.91
C LEU A 23 -54.37 0.08 -4.63
N SER A 24 -54.54 -1.13 -4.10
CA SER A 24 -55.46 -2.14 -4.64
C SER A 24 -56.92 -1.70 -4.50
N ILE A 25 -57.32 -1.13 -3.35
CA ILE A 25 -58.66 -0.56 -3.16
C ILE A 25 -58.90 0.58 -4.15
N PHE A 26 -57.95 1.47 -4.32
CA PHE A 26 -58.05 2.59 -5.26
C PHE A 26 -58.15 2.09 -6.71
N SER A 27 -57.34 1.11 -7.11
CA SER A 27 -57.40 0.54 -8.47
C SER A 27 -58.74 -0.19 -8.71
N THR A 28 -59.33 -0.82 -7.68
CA THR A 28 -60.65 -1.46 -7.75
C THR A 28 -61.75 -0.41 -7.96
N TYR A 29 -61.66 0.72 -7.24
CA TYR A 29 -62.57 1.84 -7.45
C TYR A 29 -62.52 2.38 -8.89
N LEU A 30 -61.33 2.60 -9.40
CA LEU A 30 -61.13 3.06 -10.79
C LEU A 30 -61.65 2.04 -11.81
N ALA A 31 -61.42 0.73 -11.55
CA ALA A 31 -61.86 -0.32 -12.44
C ALA A 31 -63.39 -0.41 -12.52
N TYR A 32 -64.10 -0.23 -11.40
CA TYR A 32 -65.56 -0.14 -11.39
C TYR A 32 -66.05 1.11 -12.12
N SER A 33 -65.45 2.29 -11.83
CA SER A 33 -65.86 3.57 -12.43
C SER A 33 -65.67 3.57 -13.95
N LEU A 34 -64.57 3.01 -14.45
CA LEU A 34 -64.32 2.83 -15.89
C LEU A 34 -65.32 1.90 -16.57
N ARG A 35 -65.78 0.87 -15.86
CA ARG A 35 -66.71 -0.07 -16.42
C ARG A 35 -68.13 0.51 -16.51
N ILE A 36 -68.55 1.33 -15.52
CA ILE A 36 -69.90 1.88 -15.43
C ILE A 36 -69.98 3.22 -16.18
N GLU A 37 -68.86 3.74 -16.64
CA GLU A 37 -68.71 5.07 -17.30
C GLU A 37 -69.18 6.25 -16.42
N THR A 38 -69.33 5.99 -15.10
CA THR A 38 -69.73 6.97 -14.08
C THR A 38 -68.97 6.71 -12.78
N TYR A 39 -69.01 7.65 -11.83
CA TYR A 39 -68.40 7.46 -10.53
C TYR A 39 -69.11 6.31 -9.78
N HIS A 40 -68.32 5.30 -9.39
CA HIS A 40 -68.84 4.16 -8.66
C HIS A 40 -69.17 4.53 -7.20
N ILE A 41 -70.41 4.31 -6.77
CA ILE A 41 -70.77 4.44 -5.36
C ILE A 41 -70.75 3.02 -4.73
N PRO A 42 -69.85 2.75 -3.75
CA PRO A 42 -69.73 1.44 -3.13
C PRO A 42 -71.00 0.99 -2.49
N SER A 43 -71.48 -0.20 -2.85
CA SER A 43 -72.63 -0.88 -2.26
C SER A 43 -72.17 -2.08 -1.41
N LEU A 44 -73.05 -2.64 -0.54
CA LEU A 44 -72.73 -3.82 0.25
C LEU A 44 -72.30 -5.04 -0.59
N ILE A 45 -72.81 -5.17 -1.82
CA ILE A 45 -72.44 -6.23 -2.76
C ILE A 45 -71.03 -5.99 -3.32
N SER A 46 -70.69 -4.74 -3.62
CA SER A 46 -69.30 -4.38 -4.14
C SER A 46 -68.24 -4.43 -3.05
N LEU A 47 -68.64 -4.30 -1.75
CA LEU A 47 -67.64 -4.33 -0.65
C LEU A 47 -66.89 -5.66 -0.60
N ASN A 48 -67.56 -6.78 -0.85
CA ASN A 48 -66.85 -8.07 -0.95
C ASN A 48 -65.80 -8.11 -2.07
N THR A 49 -66.10 -7.48 -3.20
CA THR A 49 -65.15 -7.39 -4.31
C THR A 49 -63.91 -6.57 -3.94
N TYR A 50 -64.10 -5.46 -3.22
CA TYR A 50 -62.98 -4.66 -2.70
C TYR A 50 -62.11 -5.46 -1.75
N LEU A 51 -62.72 -6.25 -0.81
CA LEU A 51 -61.96 -7.10 0.12
C LEU A 51 -61.19 -8.20 -0.61
N ILE A 52 -61.78 -8.86 -1.60
CA ILE A 52 -61.13 -9.89 -2.40
C ILE A 52 -59.94 -9.29 -3.14
N CYS A 53 -60.10 -8.17 -3.84
CA CYS A 53 -59.03 -7.50 -4.55
C CYS A 53 -57.91 -7.00 -3.61
N ALA A 54 -58.27 -6.53 -2.40
CA ALA A 54 -57.34 -6.01 -1.42
C ALA A 54 -56.48 -7.08 -0.71
N THR A 55 -56.91 -8.35 -0.72
CA THR A 55 -56.22 -9.41 0.03
C THR A 55 -55.62 -10.49 -0.84
N SER A 56 -56.20 -10.80 -2.00
CA SER A 56 -55.78 -11.95 -2.82
C SER A 56 -54.42 -11.78 -3.53
N PHE A 57 -53.91 -10.57 -3.71
CA PHE A 57 -52.55 -10.37 -4.27
C PHE A 57 -51.45 -10.62 -3.23
N ILE A 58 -51.71 -10.48 -1.93
CA ILE A 58 -50.72 -10.55 -0.85
C ILE A 58 -49.92 -11.86 -0.87
N PRO A 59 -50.55 -13.08 -0.86
CA PRO A 59 -49.80 -14.33 -0.87
C PRO A 59 -48.93 -14.49 -2.13
N ILE A 60 -49.41 -13.98 -3.28
CA ILE A 60 -48.67 -14.02 -4.53
C ILE A 60 -47.42 -13.13 -4.44
N PHE A 61 -47.57 -11.91 -3.92
CA PHE A 61 -46.45 -10.97 -3.78
C PHE A 61 -45.42 -11.43 -2.75
N ILE A 62 -45.83 -12.11 -1.69
CA ILE A 62 -44.96 -12.77 -0.72
C ILE A 62 -44.20 -13.91 -1.40
N TYR A 63 -44.87 -14.78 -2.16
CA TYR A 63 -44.24 -15.89 -2.87
C TYR A 63 -43.16 -15.44 -3.85
N PHE A 64 -43.35 -14.32 -4.56
CA PHE A 64 -42.36 -13.74 -5.46
C PHE A 64 -41.31 -12.87 -4.75
N ASN A 65 -41.34 -12.82 -3.40
CA ASN A 65 -40.42 -12.01 -2.56
C ASN A 65 -40.41 -10.52 -2.94
N ILE A 66 -41.56 -9.96 -3.39
CA ILE A 66 -41.64 -8.56 -3.84
C ILE A 66 -41.42 -7.58 -2.69
N TYR A 67 -41.73 -7.98 -1.45
CA TYR A 67 -41.55 -7.19 -0.24
C TYR A 67 -40.18 -7.34 0.42
N GLU A 68 -39.38 -8.37 0.06
CA GLU A 68 -38.02 -8.61 0.57
C GLU A 68 -36.93 -7.97 -0.31
N ILE A 69 -37.30 -7.47 -1.50
CA ILE A 69 -36.39 -6.86 -2.41
C ILE A 69 -35.80 -5.63 -1.72
N SER A 70 -34.51 -5.71 -1.41
CA SER A 70 -33.73 -4.62 -0.86
C SER A 70 -33.92 -3.37 -1.71
N ILE A 71 -34.42 -2.32 -1.09
CA ILE A 71 -34.70 -1.00 -1.67
C ILE A 71 -33.48 -0.43 -2.46
N LYS A 72 -32.30 -1.02 -2.26
CA LYS A 72 -31.03 -0.63 -2.90
C LYS A 72 -30.82 -1.17 -4.33
N TYR A 73 -31.49 -2.26 -4.72
CA TYR A 73 -31.18 -2.95 -5.98
C TYR A 73 -32.45 -3.30 -6.77
N SER A 74 -33.14 -2.30 -7.34
CA SER A 74 -34.17 -2.61 -8.34
C SER A 74 -33.51 -2.87 -9.69
N SER A 75 -33.36 -4.12 -10.04
CA SER A 75 -32.93 -4.57 -11.36
C SER A 75 -34.14 -4.80 -12.27
N PHE A 76 -33.89 -4.94 -13.57
CA PHE A 76 -34.88 -5.34 -14.57
C PHE A 76 -35.66 -6.62 -14.16
N ASP A 77 -35.06 -7.47 -13.35
CA ASP A 77 -35.65 -8.69 -12.80
C ASP A 77 -36.78 -8.43 -11.79
N THR A 78 -36.75 -7.30 -11.08
CA THR A 78 -37.87 -6.92 -10.18
C THR A 78 -39.14 -6.62 -10.96
N ILE A 79 -39.03 -5.91 -12.07
CA ILE A 79 -40.15 -5.59 -12.94
C ILE A 79 -40.75 -6.88 -13.53
N LYS A 80 -39.90 -7.82 -13.99
CA LYS A 80 -40.36 -9.14 -14.48
C LYS A 80 -41.15 -9.91 -13.42
N LYS A 81 -40.69 -9.92 -12.17
CA LYS A 81 -41.41 -10.56 -11.05
C LYS A 81 -42.76 -9.93 -10.77
N ILE A 82 -42.83 -8.59 -10.81
CA ILE A 82 -44.09 -7.86 -10.63
C ILE A 82 -45.07 -8.20 -11.77
N ILE A 83 -44.61 -8.21 -13.04
CA ILE A 83 -45.44 -8.58 -14.18
C ILE A 83 -46.02 -9.99 -14.01
N LEU A 84 -45.17 -10.97 -13.66
CA LEU A 84 -45.61 -12.36 -13.50
C LEU A 84 -46.57 -12.51 -12.33
N ALA A 85 -46.31 -11.83 -11.21
CA ALA A 85 -47.19 -11.84 -10.04
C ALA A 85 -48.57 -11.25 -10.35
N VAL A 86 -48.64 -10.14 -11.09
CA VAL A 86 -49.89 -9.49 -11.48
C VAL A 86 -50.67 -10.34 -12.48
N LEU A 87 -50.00 -11.04 -13.40
CA LEU A 87 -50.66 -12.01 -14.30
C LEU A 87 -51.30 -13.16 -13.53
N ILE A 88 -50.59 -13.76 -12.58
CA ILE A 88 -51.13 -14.83 -11.74
C ILE A 88 -52.30 -14.30 -10.90
N TYR A 89 -52.19 -13.10 -10.35
CA TYR A 89 -53.25 -12.43 -9.62
C TYR A 89 -54.48 -12.21 -10.48
N SER A 90 -54.36 -11.78 -11.74
CA SER A 90 -55.46 -11.60 -12.66
C SER A 90 -56.21 -12.92 -12.95
N ILE A 91 -55.46 -14.03 -13.13
CA ILE A 91 -56.03 -15.37 -13.33
C ILE A 91 -56.81 -15.81 -12.06
N LEU A 92 -56.19 -15.59 -10.88
CA LEU A 92 -56.83 -15.91 -9.60
C LEU A 92 -58.17 -15.15 -9.41
N LEU A 93 -58.18 -13.86 -9.71
CA LEU A 93 -59.39 -13.04 -9.65
C LEU A 93 -60.45 -13.54 -10.65
N PHE A 94 -60.04 -13.93 -11.87
CA PHE A 94 -60.97 -14.49 -12.85
C PHE A 94 -61.66 -15.77 -12.36
N VAL A 95 -60.92 -16.67 -11.73
CA VAL A 95 -61.44 -17.89 -11.13
C VAL A 95 -62.40 -17.55 -9.98
N ILE A 96 -61.97 -16.67 -9.05
CA ILE A 96 -62.82 -16.29 -7.90
C ILE A 96 -64.12 -15.64 -8.36
N PHE A 97 -64.08 -14.67 -9.29
CA PHE A 97 -65.27 -13.98 -9.78
C PHE A 97 -66.17 -14.87 -10.65
N SER A 98 -65.61 -15.94 -11.24
CA SER A 98 -66.39 -16.93 -11.97
C SER A 98 -67.16 -17.89 -11.04
N LEU A 99 -66.61 -18.19 -9.87
CA LEU A 99 -67.19 -19.05 -8.85
C LEU A 99 -68.21 -18.32 -7.96
N LEU A 100 -67.97 -17.03 -7.69
CA LEU A 100 -68.89 -16.21 -6.89
C LEU A 100 -70.08 -15.74 -7.75
N LYS A 101 -71.27 -16.33 -7.56
CA LYS A 101 -72.48 -15.94 -8.26
C LYS A 101 -73.07 -14.59 -7.78
N ASN A 102 -72.29 -13.69 -7.20
CA ASN A 102 -72.73 -12.48 -6.48
C ASN A 102 -72.82 -11.22 -7.36
N GLY A 103 -73.03 -11.32 -8.67
CA GLY A 103 -73.24 -10.16 -9.53
C GLY A 103 -71.99 -9.35 -9.82
N THR A 104 -70.80 -9.84 -9.40
CA THR A 104 -69.51 -9.20 -9.70
C THR A 104 -69.14 -9.37 -11.17
N PRO A 105 -68.83 -8.28 -11.89
CA PRO A 105 -68.54 -8.38 -13.32
C PRO A 105 -67.16 -9.06 -13.56
N ARG A 106 -67.17 -10.11 -14.38
CA ARG A 106 -65.95 -10.88 -14.71
C ARG A 106 -64.84 -10.01 -15.35
N SER A 107 -65.19 -8.95 -16.07
CA SER A 107 -64.23 -8.02 -16.67
C SER A 107 -63.35 -7.28 -15.64
N LEU A 108 -63.77 -7.18 -14.37
CA LEU A 108 -62.95 -6.58 -13.32
C LEU A 108 -61.70 -7.39 -13.02
N SER A 109 -61.70 -8.72 -13.25
CA SER A 109 -60.50 -9.56 -13.12
C SER A 109 -59.35 -9.19 -14.07
N VAL A 110 -59.64 -8.46 -15.16
CA VAL A 110 -58.67 -7.95 -16.13
C VAL A 110 -58.44 -6.46 -15.94
N ILE A 111 -59.47 -5.66 -15.80
CA ILE A 111 -59.37 -4.20 -15.71
C ILE A 111 -58.64 -3.77 -14.44
N GLN A 112 -58.94 -4.36 -13.30
CA GLN A 112 -58.34 -3.99 -12.01
C GLN A 112 -56.84 -4.32 -11.97
N PRO A 113 -56.32 -5.51 -12.33
CA PRO A 113 -54.89 -5.77 -12.36
C PRO A 113 -54.16 -4.89 -13.40
N LEU A 114 -54.78 -4.54 -14.50
CA LEU A 114 -54.23 -3.70 -15.55
C LEU A 114 -54.04 -2.25 -15.07
N ILE A 115 -54.89 -1.75 -14.17
CA ILE A 115 -54.70 -0.45 -13.49
C ILE A 115 -53.75 -0.57 -12.31
N PHE A 116 -53.79 -1.67 -11.57
CA PHE A 116 -52.99 -1.90 -10.38
C PHE A 116 -51.48 -1.99 -10.70
N PHE A 117 -51.14 -2.66 -11.81
CA PHE A 117 -49.76 -2.84 -12.24
C PHE A 117 -48.95 -1.51 -12.40
N PRO A 118 -49.39 -0.54 -13.24
CA PRO A 118 -48.66 0.71 -13.37
C PRO A 118 -48.60 1.51 -12.06
N ILE A 119 -49.66 1.48 -11.25
CA ILE A 119 -49.71 2.18 -9.96
C ILE A 119 -48.63 1.62 -9.01
N ILE A 120 -48.48 0.30 -8.92
CA ILE A 120 -47.44 -0.35 -8.14
C ILE A 120 -46.05 -0.02 -8.69
N CYS A 121 -45.84 -0.11 -9.99
CA CYS A 121 -44.56 0.22 -10.61
C CYS A 121 -44.14 1.69 -10.32
N ILE A 122 -45.07 2.63 -10.47
CA ILE A 122 -44.83 4.05 -10.17
C ILE A 122 -44.50 4.22 -8.68
N SER A 123 -45.25 3.57 -7.77
CA SER A 123 -44.98 3.67 -6.33
C SER A 123 -43.58 3.18 -5.98
N ARG A 124 -43.10 2.08 -6.56
CA ARG A 124 -41.75 1.56 -6.35
C ARG A 124 -40.69 2.50 -6.91
N ILE A 125 -40.92 3.08 -8.09
CA ILE A 125 -40.01 4.06 -8.70
C ILE A 125 -39.88 5.32 -7.84
N LEU A 126 -41.01 5.85 -7.33
CA LEU A 126 -41.01 7.04 -6.47
C LEU A 126 -40.22 6.82 -5.17
N ILE A 127 -40.42 5.65 -4.52
CA ILE A 127 -39.67 5.26 -3.33
C ILE A 127 -38.17 5.17 -3.61
N LEU A 128 -37.77 4.61 -4.77
CA LEU A 128 -36.38 4.54 -5.18
C LEU A 128 -35.77 5.91 -5.42
N LEU A 129 -36.49 6.83 -6.07
CA LEU A 129 -36.04 8.21 -6.31
C LEU A 129 -35.87 9.00 -5.00
N GLN A 130 -36.82 8.84 -4.06
CA GLN A 130 -36.78 9.49 -2.75
C GLN A 130 -35.59 8.98 -1.91
N ASN A 131 -35.32 7.66 -1.91
CA ASN A 131 -34.19 7.09 -1.21
C ASN A 131 -32.84 7.50 -1.83
N ARG A 132 -32.74 7.63 -3.16
CA ARG A 132 -31.54 8.18 -3.82
C ARG A 132 -31.28 9.62 -3.43
N ALA A 133 -32.30 10.44 -3.31
CA ALA A 133 -32.17 11.85 -2.89
C ALA A 133 -31.65 11.99 -1.45
N ASN A 134 -32.09 11.11 -0.53
CA ASN A 134 -31.69 11.16 0.88
C ASN A 134 -30.28 10.58 1.14
N ILE A 135 -29.78 9.66 0.29
CA ILE A 135 -28.45 9.05 0.43
C ILE A 135 -27.34 10.01 -0.06
N ASN A 136 -27.65 10.95 -0.93
CA ASN A 136 -26.65 11.79 -1.58
C ASN A 136 -26.14 12.98 -0.74
N GLN A 137 -26.67 13.24 0.46
CA GLN A 137 -26.28 14.44 1.23
C GLN A 137 -24.95 14.30 1.98
N ASP A 138 -24.42 13.08 2.20
CA ASP A 138 -23.17 12.86 2.95
C ASP A 138 -22.08 12.13 2.16
N ILE A 139 -22.31 11.79 0.89
CA ILE A 139 -21.33 11.06 0.09
C ILE A 139 -20.29 12.03 -0.48
N PRO A 140 -18.99 11.86 -0.19
CA PRO A 140 -17.95 12.77 -0.67
C PRO A 140 -17.79 12.69 -2.20
N ASN A 141 -17.68 13.86 -2.84
CA ASN A 141 -17.43 13.96 -4.27
C ASN A 141 -16.00 13.55 -4.62
N LEU A 142 -15.88 12.79 -5.69
CA LEU A 142 -14.65 12.19 -6.19
C LEU A 142 -14.45 12.53 -7.68
N VAL A 143 -13.20 12.81 -8.05
CA VAL A 143 -12.76 12.90 -9.43
C VAL A 143 -11.85 11.71 -9.74
N ILE A 144 -12.05 11.05 -10.90
CA ILE A 144 -11.18 10.00 -11.39
C ILE A 144 -10.24 10.60 -12.45
N TYR A 145 -8.93 10.54 -12.21
CA TYR A 145 -7.92 10.91 -13.18
C TYR A 145 -7.49 9.68 -13.98
N GLY A 146 -7.82 9.66 -15.26
CA GLY A 146 -7.66 8.54 -16.19
C GLY A 146 -9.01 7.98 -16.66
N ALA A 147 -9.43 8.37 -17.86
CA ALA A 147 -10.67 7.91 -18.53
C ALA A 147 -10.39 6.74 -19.47
N GLY A 148 -9.61 5.75 -19.00
CA GLY A 148 -9.32 4.48 -19.67
C GLY A 148 -10.17 3.33 -19.12
N SER A 149 -9.83 2.09 -19.51
CA SER A 149 -10.52 0.88 -19.05
C SER A 149 -10.49 0.72 -17.53
N ALA A 150 -9.36 0.99 -16.89
CA ALA A 150 -9.21 0.94 -15.43
C ALA A 150 -10.10 1.96 -14.71
N GLY A 151 -10.18 3.21 -15.23
CA GLY A 151 -11.07 4.22 -14.69
C GLY A 151 -12.54 3.88 -14.84
N ALA A 152 -12.94 3.27 -15.96
CA ALA A 152 -14.31 2.82 -16.19
C ALA A 152 -14.70 1.66 -15.25
N GLN A 153 -13.82 0.67 -15.03
CA GLN A 153 -14.04 -0.42 -14.07
C GLN A 153 -14.15 0.11 -12.64
N LEU A 154 -13.27 1.03 -12.26
CA LEU A 154 -13.31 1.68 -10.94
C LEU A 154 -14.63 2.44 -10.74
N LEU A 155 -15.11 3.18 -11.75
CA LEU A 155 -16.41 3.86 -11.68
C LEU A 155 -17.54 2.88 -11.39
N ASN A 156 -17.60 1.74 -12.10
CA ASN A 156 -18.61 0.71 -11.89
C ASN A 156 -18.55 0.14 -10.46
N SER A 157 -17.34 -0.12 -9.96
CA SER A 157 -17.14 -0.59 -8.58
C SER A 157 -17.58 0.45 -7.54
N ILE A 158 -17.30 1.73 -7.77
CA ILE A 158 -17.73 2.81 -6.87
C ILE A 158 -19.25 2.98 -6.88
N GLN A 159 -19.88 2.93 -8.05
CA GLN A 159 -21.33 3.06 -8.19
C GLN A 159 -22.09 1.90 -7.51
N SER A 160 -21.52 0.69 -7.53
CA SER A 160 -22.14 -0.45 -6.84
C SER A 160 -22.06 -0.34 -5.31
N ASN A 161 -21.03 0.31 -4.76
CA ASN A 161 -20.80 0.41 -3.32
C ASN A 161 -21.31 1.71 -2.67
N ASN A 162 -21.70 2.73 -3.46
CA ASN A 162 -22.21 4.04 -3.00
C ASN A 162 -21.30 4.74 -1.95
N LEU A 163 -19.98 4.54 -2.00
CA LEU A 163 -19.03 5.13 -1.06
C LEU A 163 -18.57 6.54 -1.49
N TYR A 164 -18.60 6.84 -2.78
CA TYR A 164 -18.24 8.12 -3.36
C TYR A 164 -19.21 8.49 -4.47
N ASN A 165 -19.40 9.79 -4.67
CA ASN A 165 -20.10 10.36 -5.82
C ASN A 165 -19.07 10.81 -6.87
N VAL A 166 -18.95 10.08 -7.97
CA VAL A 166 -18.01 10.44 -9.06
C VAL A 166 -18.62 11.56 -9.89
N VAL A 167 -18.06 12.74 -9.81
CA VAL A 167 -18.57 13.95 -10.47
C VAL A 167 -17.95 14.22 -11.84
N ALA A 168 -16.70 13.78 -12.05
CA ALA A 168 -15.99 14.00 -13.30
C ALA A 168 -14.86 12.99 -13.49
N PHE A 169 -14.51 12.75 -14.78
CA PHE A 169 -13.22 12.23 -15.19
C PHE A 169 -12.29 13.36 -15.64
N ILE A 170 -11.00 13.15 -15.48
CA ILE A 170 -9.96 13.95 -16.11
C ILE A 170 -9.05 13.03 -16.90
N ASP A 171 -8.70 13.44 -18.11
CA ASP A 171 -7.77 12.69 -18.96
C ASP A 171 -6.90 13.68 -19.77
N ASP A 172 -5.63 13.30 -19.98
CA ASP A 172 -4.70 14.12 -20.76
C ASP A 172 -4.93 14.02 -22.27
N ASP A 173 -5.66 12.99 -22.69
CA ASP A 173 -6.03 12.80 -24.09
C ASP A 173 -7.17 13.75 -24.47
N VAL A 174 -6.80 14.83 -25.17
CA VAL A 174 -7.73 15.87 -25.64
C VAL A 174 -8.88 15.28 -26.48
N SER A 175 -8.67 14.17 -27.15
CA SER A 175 -9.71 13.50 -27.97
C SER A 175 -10.89 12.97 -27.16
N LYS A 176 -10.71 12.79 -25.87
CA LYS A 176 -11.73 12.30 -24.94
C LYS A 176 -12.53 13.43 -24.28
N ASN A 177 -12.04 14.68 -24.34
CA ASN A 177 -12.69 15.81 -23.71
C ASN A 177 -14.14 15.99 -24.21
N GLY A 178 -15.04 16.23 -23.28
CA GLY A 178 -16.48 16.38 -23.54
C GLY A 178 -17.25 15.07 -23.71
N LYS A 179 -16.57 13.93 -23.87
CA LYS A 179 -17.21 12.60 -23.90
C LYS A 179 -17.66 12.18 -22.49
N GLN A 180 -18.39 11.07 -22.39
CA GLN A 180 -18.92 10.54 -21.13
C GLN A 180 -18.65 9.05 -20.99
N ILE A 181 -18.40 8.60 -19.76
CA ILE A 181 -18.38 7.20 -19.36
C ILE A 181 -19.48 7.00 -18.32
N SER A 182 -20.48 6.16 -18.58
CA SER A 182 -21.61 5.88 -17.67
C SER A 182 -22.25 7.17 -17.11
N ASN A 183 -22.52 8.17 -17.98
CA ASN A 183 -23.07 9.48 -17.67
C ASN A 183 -22.15 10.44 -16.88
N VAL A 184 -20.89 10.10 -16.66
CA VAL A 184 -19.90 10.99 -16.03
C VAL A 184 -19.03 11.62 -17.13
N LYS A 185 -18.96 12.94 -17.16
CA LYS A 185 -18.27 13.72 -18.21
C LYS A 185 -16.77 13.72 -18.01
N ILE A 186 -16.03 13.68 -19.13
CA ILE A 186 -14.56 13.77 -19.17
C ILE A 186 -14.15 15.20 -19.44
N TYR A 187 -13.21 15.71 -18.66
CA TYR A 187 -12.63 17.04 -18.77
C TYR A 187 -11.13 16.96 -18.98
N GLU A 188 -10.56 18.01 -19.53
CA GLU A 188 -9.11 18.19 -19.60
C GLU A 188 -8.53 18.64 -18.25
N GLU A 189 -7.24 18.45 -18.06
CA GLU A 189 -6.54 18.77 -16.82
C GLU A 189 -6.65 20.25 -16.41
N SER A 190 -6.71 21.16 -17.38
CA SER A 190 -6.85 22.60 -17.14
C SER A 190 -8.10 22.95 -16.32
N MET A 191 -9.15 22.14 -16.40
CA MET A 191 -10.41 22.33 -15.67
C MET A 191 -10.36 21.83 -14.21
N MET A 192 -9.26 21.23 -13.75
CA MET A 192 -9.14 20.63 -12.42
C MET A 192 -9.52 21.59 -11.30
N GLN A 193 -9.00 22.83 -11.34
CA GLN A 193 -9.26 23.81 -10.28
C GLN A 193 -10.74 24.23 -10.22
N THR A 194 -11.36 24.41 -11.38
CA THR A 194 -12.79 24.72 -11.52
C THR A 194 -13.64 23.57 -10.99
N LEU A 195 -13.34 22.33 -11.40
CA LEU A 195 -14.07 21.15 -10.93
C LEU A 195 -13.99 20.97 -9.41
N ILE A 196 -12.83 21.22 -8.82
CA ILE A 196 -12.64 21.14 -7.37
C ILE A 196 -13.53 22.16 -6.64
N ALA A 197 -13.61 23.39 -7.15
CA ALA A 197 -14.40 24.46 -6.57
C ALA A 197 -15.91 24.25 -6.76
N ASP A 198 -16.33 23.95 -7.99
CA ASP A 198 -17.74 23.85 -8.36
C ASP A 198 -18.43 22.63 -7.74
N PHE A 199 -17.73 21.51 -7.70
CA PHE A 199 -18.26 20.24 -7.15
C PHE A 199 -17.82 19.94 -5.73
N LEU A 200 -17.10 20.86 -5.04
CA LEU A 200 -16.58 20.63 -3.68
C LEU A 200 -15.88 19.28 -3.56
N VAL A 201 -14.99 18.98 -4.51
CA VAL A 201 -14.29 17.69 -4.59
C VAL A 201 -13.36 17.53 -3.40
N LYS A 202 -13.51 16.43 -2.66
CA LYS A 202 -12.67 16.09 -1.50
C LYS A 202 -11.67 14.98 -1.80
N ASN A 203 -11.89 14.19 -2.86
CA ASN A 203 -11.11 13.02 -3.21
C ASN A 203 -10.76 13.00 -4.69
N ILE A 204 -9.53 12.61 -5.00
CA ILE A 204 -9.06 12.33 -6.37
C ILE A 204 -8.48 10.92 -6.38
N VAL A 205 -8.82 10.13 -7.40
CA VAL A 205 -8.22 8.82 -7.64
C VAL A 205 -7.50 8.81 -8.98
N ILE A 206 -6.22 8.47 -8.96
CA ILE A 206 -5.43 8.25 -10.17
C ILE A 206 -5.66 6.80 -10.63
N ALA A 207 -6.42 6.61 -11.72
CA ALA A 207 -6.82 5.32 -12.26
C ALA A 207 -6.05 4.99 -13.56
N MET A 208 -4.73 5.04 -13.52
CA MET A 208 -3.83 4.77 -14.66
C MET A 208 -2.72 3.79 -14.25
N PRO A 209 -3.04 2.49 -14.04
CA PRO A 209 -2.07 1.51 -13.55
C PRO A 209 -0.90 1.21 -14.50
N SER A 210 -1.03 1.51 -15.79
CA SER A 210 0.06 1.36 -16.78
C SER A 210 0.96 2.60 -16.93
N MET A 211 0.74 3.64 -16.09
CA MET A 211 1.47 4.90 -16.19
C MET A 211 2.94 4.75 -15.76
N LYS A 212 3.85 5.32 -16.54
CA LYS A 212 5.28 5.40 -16.16
C LYS A 212 5.45 6.12 -14.83
N ILE A 213 6.31 5.60 -13.96
CA ILE A 213 6.60 6.17 -12.61
C ILE A 213 6.98 7.65 -12.70
N THR A 214 7.76 8.05 -13.70
CA THR A 214 8.16 9.45 -13.91
C THR A 214 6.97 10.39 -14.14
N TYR A 215 5.98 9.94 -14.90
CA TYR A 215 4.77 10.71 -15.14
C TYR A 215 3.88 10.75 -13.88
N ARG A 216 3.72 9.62 -13.19
CA ARG A 216 2.98 9.52 -11.93
C ARG A 216 3.52 10.51 -10.88
N ARG A 217 4.85 10.60 -10.74
CA ARG A 217 5.50 11.57 -9.84
C ARG A 217 5.18 13.02 -10.18
N LYS A 218 5.23 13.38 -11.48
CA LYS A 218 4.85 14.74 -11.94
C LYS A 218 3.39 15.06 -11.61
N LEU A 219 2.50 14.12 -11.86
CA LEU A 219 1.07 14.28 -11.59
C LEU A 219 0.79 14.41 -10.08
N VAL A 220 1.34 13.53 -9.24
CA VAL A 220 1.18 13.59 -7.78
C VAL A 220 1.71 14.91 -7.23
N LYS A 221 2.88 15.38 -7.70
CA LYS A 221 3.44 16.69 -7.33
C LYS A 221 2.52 17.85 -7.70
N LYS A 222 1.82 17.76 -8.82
CA LYS A 222 0.85 18.74 -9.29
C LYS A 222 -0.41 18.70 -8.42
N LEU A 223 -0.93 17.51 -8.13
CA LEU A 223 -2.11 17.30 -7.29
C LEU A 223 -1.88 17.72 -5.83
N SER A 224 -0.67 17.60 -5.31
CA SER A 224 -0.33 18.01 -3.94
C SER A 224 -0.56 19.51 -3.64
N LYS A 225 -0.72 20.34 -4.68
CA LYS A 225 -1.05 21.77 -4.54
C LYS A 225 -2.51 22.02 -4.15
N TYR A 226 -3.41 21.07 -4.46
CA TYR A 226 -4.86 21.27 -4.29
C TYR A 226 -5.39 20.92 -2.90
N LYS A 227 -4.56 20.32 -2.02
CA LYS A 227 -4.95 19.93 -0.64
C LYS A 227 -6.19 19.00 -0.63
N ILE A 228 -6.17 17.98 -1.47
CA ILE A 228 -7.25 17.01 -1.67
C ILE A 228 -6.72 15.61 -1.41
N GLU A 229 -7.50 14.78 -0.76
CA GLU A 229 -7.13 13.38 -0.55
C GLU A 229 -6.91 12.68 -1.90
N THR A 230 -5.67 12.29 -2.15
CA THR A 230 -5.28 11.65 -3.40
C THR A 230 -4.99 10.17 -3.15
N LYS A 231 -5.69 9.31 -3.89
CA LYS A 231 -5.48 7.86 -3.91
C LYS A 231 -5.01 7.41 -5.28
N ILE A 232 -4.34 6.28 -5.33
CA ILE A 232 -3.80 5.70 -6.57
C ILE A 232 -4.28 4.27 -6.71
N LEU A 233 -4.67 3.88 -7.91
CA LEU A 233 -4.84 2.48 -8.26
C LEU A 233 -3.46 1.84 -8.44
N PRO A 234 -3.16 0.68 -7.82
CA PRO A 234 -1.89 -0.01 -7.95
C PRO A 234 -1.53 -0.36 -9.40
N ASP A 235 -0.28 -0.73 -9.64
CA ASP A 235 0.18 -1.15 -10.95
C ASP A 235 -0.50 -2.47 -11.39
N ILE A 236 -0.56 -2.74 -12.69
CA ILE A 236 -1.25 -3.93 -13.24
C ILE A 236 -0.72 -5.22 -12.63
N SER A 237 0.58 -5.29 -12.33
CA SER A 237 1.22 -6.44 -11.66
C SER A 237 0.66 -6.74 -10.26
N ASP A 238 0.14 -5.73 -9.57
CA ASP A 238 -0.41 -5.85 -8.22
C ASP A 238 -1.92 -6.19 -8.25
N LEU A 239 -2.57 -6.01 -9.40
CA LEU A 239 -4.01 -6.23 -9.62
C LEU A 239 -4.33 -7.62 -10.20
N ILE A 240 -3.45 -8.59 -10.00
CA ILE A 240 -3.48 -9.90 -10.63
C ILE A 240 -4.77 -10.65 -10.28
N ASN A 241 -5.56 -10.99 -11.30
CA ASN A 241 -6.69 -11.92 -11.31
C ASN A 241 -8.03 -11.50 -10.67
N HIS A 242 -8.31 -10.21 -10.44
CA HIS A 242 -9.66 -9.77 -10.05
C HIS A 242 -10.05 -8.44 -10.69
N ASP A 243 -11.35 -8.19 -10.77
CA ASP A 243 -11.87 -6.91 -11.24
C ASP A 243 -11.43 -5.78 -10.31
N ILE A 244 -11.08 -4.64 -10.90
CA ILE A 244 -10.66 -3.45 -10.16
C ILE A 244 -11.75 -3.01 -9.19
N SER A 245 -11.41 -2.94 -7.92
CA SER A 245 -12.32 -2.56 -6.85
C SER A 245 -11.84 -1.32 -6.08
N ILE A 246 -12.76 -0.70 -5.33
CA ILE A 246 -12.43 0.42 -4.46
C ILE A 246 -11.45 0.03 -3.33
N ASN A 247 -11.41 -1.26 -2.97
CA ASN A 247 -10.51 -1.78 -1.94
C ASN A 247 -9.06 -1.84 -2.41
N ASP A 248 -8.82 -1.79 -3.72
CA ASP A 248 -7.48 -1.77 -4.31
C ASP A 248 -6.83 -0.39 -4.23
N LEU A 249 -7.61 0.65 -3.89
CA LEU A 249 -7.10 2.01 -3.78
C LEU A 249 -6.12 2.15 -2.61
N ARG A 250 -4.91 2.60 -2.91
CA ARG A 250 -3.89 2.94 -1.91
C ARG A 250 -3.68 4.45 -1.82
N SER A 251 -3.31 4.93 -0.65
CA SER A 251 -2.82 6.31 -0.49
C SER A 251 -1.57 6.52 -1.34
N VAL A 252 -1.34 7.77 -1.76
CA VAL A 252 -0.11 8.14 -2.46
C VAL A 252 1.10 7.74 -1.61
N ASN A 253 1.98 6.92 -2.18
CA ASN A 253 3.23 6.59 -1.53
C ASN A 253 4.21 7.75 -1.68
N ILE A 254 5.10 7.87 -0.73
CA ILE A 254 6.15 8.88 -0.76
C ILE A 254 7.12 8.67 -1.92
N ASP A 255 7.23 7.44 -2.43
CA ASP A 255 7.99 7.12 -3.65
C ASP A 255 7.48 7.91 -4.86
N ASP A 256 6.19 8.27 -4.85
CA ASP A 256 5.54 9.07 -5.88
C ASP A 256 5.85 10.59 -5.73
N LEU A 257 6.45 11.01 -4.59
CA LEU A 257 6.76 12.41 -4.28
C LEU A 257 8.21 12.81 -4.60
N ILE A 258 9.11 11.86 -4.77
CA ILE A 258 10.53 12.12 -5.00
C ILE A 258 10.82 12.14 -6.50
N ASP A 259 11.28 13.30 -6.93
CA ASP A 259 11.61 13.61 -8.33
C ASP A 259 13.01 13.07 -8.64
N ARG A 260 13.11 11.76 -8.96
CA ARG A 260 14.38 11.13 -9.27
C ARG A 260 14.21 10.12 -10.40
N GLU A 261 14.97 10.28 -11.47
CA GLU A 261 15.07 9.33 -12.56
C GLU A 261 16.32 8.48 -12.39
N ILE A 262 16.16 7.20 -12.09
CA ILE A 262 17.23 6.21 -12.20
C ILE A 262 16.84 5.27 -13.34
N ASP A 263 17.82 5.03 -14.20
CA ASP A 263 17.72 4.02 -15.24
C ASP A 263 17.68 2.64 -14.57
N THR A 264 16.50 2.10 -14.43
CA THR A 264 16.25 0.75 -13.90
C THR A 264 16.13 -0.29 -15.01
N SER A 265 16.65 -0.02 -16.21
CA SER A 265 16.69 -1.01 -17.28
C SER A 265 17.38 -2.28 -16.76
N ASN A 266 16.71 -3.42 -16.95
CA ASN A 266 17.16 -4.73 -16.49
C ASN A 266 18.56 -5.05 -17.06
N GLN A 267 19.58 -4.80 -16.25
CA GLN A 267 20.92 -5.33 -16.54
C GLN A 267 21.01 -6.72 -15.93
N ASN A 268 21.29 -7.71 -16.77
CA ASN A 268 21.56 -9.07 -16.31
C ASN A 268 22.79 -9.08 -15.40
N ILE A 269 22.62 -9.42 -14.14
CA ILE A 269 23.68 -9.54 -13.15
C ILE A 269 24.30 -10.95 -13.29
N THR A 270 25.10 -11.14 -14.32
CA THR A 270 25.64 -12.46 -14.72
C THR A 270 26.44 -13.15 -13.60
N VAL A 271 27.01 -12.39 -12.67
CA VAL A 271 27.76 -12.90 -11.52
C VAL A 271 26.90 -13.81 -10.61
N LEU A 272 25.58 -13.59 -10.55
CA LEU A 272 24.65 -14.35 -9.70
C LEU A 272 24.19 -15.65 -10.33
N LYS A 273 24.28 -15.77 -11.66
CA LYS A 273 23.74 -16.91 -12.40
C LYS A 273 24.38 -18.24 -11.98
N ASN A 274 23.54 -19.24 -11.67
CA ASN A 274 23.93 -20.57 -11.21
C ASN A 274 24.81 -20.61 -9.95
N LYS A 275 24.77 -19.55 -9.10
CA LYS A 275 25.51 -19.48 -7.82
C LYS A 275 24.58 -19.69 -6.63
N ASN A 276 25.16 -20.15 -5.52
CA ASN A 276 24.50 -20.16 -4.21
C ASN A 276 24.68 -18.78 -3.60
N VAL A 277 23.57 -18.07 -3.42
CA VAL A 277 23.55 -16.68 -2.90
C VAL A 277 22.98 -16.69 -1.49
N LEU A 278 23.72 -16.12 -0.53
CA LEU A 278 23.28 -15.93 0.84
C LEU A 278 22.92 -14.47 1.07
N VAL A 279 21.72 -14.22 1.57
CA VAL A 279 21.28 -12.89 2.04
C VAL A 279 21.06 -12.97 3.54
N THR A 280 21.84 -12.22 4.33
CA THR A 280 21.63 -12.10 5.77
C THR A 280 20.74 -10.91 6.06
N GLY A 281 19.86 -11.03 7.07
CA GLY A 281 18.82 -10.04 7.29
C GLY A 281 17.79 -10.05 6.16
N ALA A 282 17.51 -11.25 5.62
CA ALA A 282 16.68 -11.45 4.44
C ALA A 282 15.24 -10.95 4.59
N GLY A 283 14.70 -10.94 5.80
CA GLY A 283 13.38 -10.42 6.11
C GLY A 283 13.32 -8.92 6.41
N GLY A 284 14.48 -8.23 6.45
CA GLY A 284 14.55 -6.77 6.61
C GLY A 284 14.14 -6.02 5.34
N SER A 285 13.95 -4.69 5.42
CA SER A 285 13.49 -3.88 4.28
C SER A 285 14.42 -3.98 3.04
N ILE A 286 15.74 -3.93 3.22
CA ILE A 286 16.70 -4.07 2.12
C ILE A 286 16.88 -5.54 1.75
N GLY A 287 16.99 -6.43 2.74
CA GLY A 287 17.21 -7.87 2.51
C GLY A 287 16.07 -8.50 1.72
N SER A 288 14.82 -8.16 2.05
CA SER A 288 13.66 -8.70 1.35
C SER A 288 13.59 -8.24 -0.11
N GLU A 289 13.87 -6.98 -0.39
CA GLU A 289 13.91 -6.47 -1.75
C GLU A 289 15.09 -7.05 -2.54
N LEU A 290 16.27 -7.21 -1.88
CA LEU A 290 17.40 -7.94 -2.47
C LEU A 290 16.98 -9.35 -2.93
N CYS A 291 16.31 -10.10 -2.06
CA CYS A 291 15.83 -11.44 -2.39
C CYS A 291 14.87 -11.43 -3.58
N LYS A 292 13.92 -10.45 -3.62
CA LYS A 292 12.97 -10.28 -4.73
C LYS A 292 13.63 -9.95 -6.06
N GLN A 293 14.71 -9.17 -6.08
CA GLN A 293 15.42 -8.86 -7.32
C GLN A 293 16.44 -9.95 -7.71
N ILE A 294 17.08 -10.59 -6.74
CA ILE A 294 18.05 -11.69 -6.97
C ILE A 294 17.39 -12.89 -7.62
N ILE A 295 16.16 -13.24 -7.26
CA ILE A 295 15.48 -14.44 -7.79
C ILE A 295 15.33 -14.41 -9.30
N PHE A 296 15.20 -13.22 -9.90
CA PHE A 296 15.15 -13.01 -11.36
C PHE A 296 16.51 -13.10 -12.05
N GLN A 297 17.63 -13.19 -11.30
CA GLN A 297 18.97 -13.30 -11.85
C GLN A 297 19.43 -14.76 -11.99
N GLU A 298 18.52 -15.71 -11.93
CA GLU A 298 18.73 -17.17 -12.09
C GLU A 298 19.83 -17.75 -11.17
N PRO A 299 19.84 -17.44 -9.86
CA PRO A 299 20.74 -18.12 -8.94
C PRO A 299 20.36 -19.62 -8.85
N LYS A 300 21.33 -20.47 -8.51
CA LYS A 300 21.06 -21.89 -8.24
C LYS A 300 20.21 -22.06 -6.98
N GLU A 301 20.65 -21.41 -5.91
CA GLU A 301 19.95 -21.39 -4.62
C GLU A 301 20.02 -19.98 -4.04
N ILE A 302 18.92 -19.51 -3.45
CA ILE A 302 18.89 -18.32 -2.61
C ILE A 302 18.66 -18.74 -1.16
N ILE A 303 19.61 -18.39 -0.29
CA ILE A 303 19.61 -18.75 1.13
C ILE A 303 19.20 -17.51 1.91
N LEU A 304 18.03 -17.58 2.53
CA LEU A 304 17.42 -16.50 3.30
C LEU A 304 17.79 -16.69 4.77
N LEU A 305 18.69 -15.88 5.31
CA LEU A 305 19.07 -15.94 6.71
C LEU A 305 18.52 -14.75 7.49
N ASP A 306 17.67 -15.02 8.46
CA ASP A 306 17.17 -14.02 9.39
C ASP A 306 17.02 -14.63 10.80
N HIS A 307 17.07 -13.78 11.84
CA HIS A 307 16.82 -14.19 13.23
C HIS A 307 15.34 -14.02 13.63
N SER A 308 14.56 -13.29 12.84
CA SER A 308 13.12 -13.08 13.03
C SER A 308 12.33 -14.11 12.24
N GLU A 309 11.63 -15.01 12.96
CA GLU A 309 10.74 -16.01 12.35
C GLU A 309 9.70 -15.36 11.44
N TYR A 310 8.99 -14.35 11.96
CA TYR A 310 7.93 -13.67 11.22
C TYR A 310 8.43 -13.03 9.91
N ASN A 311 9.57 -12.34 9.96
CA ASN A 311 10.12 -11.69 8.78
C ASN A 311 10.63 -12.72 7.76
N LEU A 312 11.22 -13.81 8.22
CA LEU A 312 11.69 -14.90 7.39
C LEU A 312 10.52 -15.61 6.68
N TYR A 313 9.46 -15.92 7.41
CA TYR A 313 8.24 -16.51 6.87
C TYR A 313 7.64 -15.62 5.77
N ARG A 314 7.50 -14.32 6.01
CA ARG A 314 6.94 -13.38 5.03
C ARG A 314 7.73 -13.35 3.73
N ILE A 315 9.07 -13.23 3.81
CA ILE A 315 9.87 -13.16 2.58
C ILE A 315 9.87 -14.47 1.82
N GLN A 316 9.84 -15.62 2.52
CA GLN A 316 9.69 -16.93 1.88
C GLN A 316 8.38 -16.97 1.09
N GLU A 317 7.26 -16.64 1.72
CA GLU A 317 5.95 -16.62 1.09
C GLU A 317 5.89 -15.70 -0.14
N ASP A 318 6.46 -14.49 -0.03
CA ASP A 318 6.55 -13.54 -1.14
C ASP A 318 7.34 -14.12 -2.33
N LEU A 319 8.48 -14.77 -2.07
CA LEU A 319 9.31 -15.35 -3.13
C LEU A 319 8.67 -16.58 -3.78
N GLU A 320 7.97 -17.41 -3.00
CA GLU A 320 7.21 -18.55 -3.52
C GLU A 320 6.09 -18.09 -4.45
N LYS A 321 5.36 -17.03 -4.08
CA LYS A 321 4.35 -16.40 -4.94
C LYS A 321 4.96 -15.87 -6.25
N ILE A 322 6.11 -15.19 -6.17
CA ILE A 322 6.83 -14.70 -7.36
C ILE A 322 7.27 -15.87 -8.26
N ALA A 323 7.77 -16.94 -7.68
CA ALA A 323 8.27 -18.10 -8.44
C ALA A 323 7.15 -18.90 -9.11
N THR A 324 5.97 -18.98 -8.50
CA THR A 324 4.81 -19.73 -9.01
C THR A 324 3.92 -18.92 -9.94
N PHE A 325 4.17 -17.62 -10.09
CA PHE A 325 3.37 -16.75 -10.95
C PHE A 325 3.43 -17.18 -12.42
N GLU A 326 2.28 -17.27 -13.08
CA GLU A 326 2.16 -17.62 -14.51
C GLU A 326 2.98 -16.66 -15.38
N GLY A 327 3.95 -17.21 -16.13
CA GLY A 327 4.90 -16.45 -16.95
C GLY A 327 6.31 -16.35 -16.36
N ASN A 328 6.51 -16.61 -15.07
CA ASN A 328 7.83 -16.66 -14.46
C ASN A 328 8.38 -18.10 -14.48
N ASN A 329 9.35 -18.39 -15.34
CA ASN A 329 10.01 -19.71 -15.37
C ASN A 329 11.22 -19.74 -14.42
N ILE A 330 10.98 -19.47 -13.11
CA ILE A 330 12.03 -19.38 -12.10
C ILE A 330 12.34 -20.75 -11.52
N LYS A 331 13.56 -21.26 -11.76
CA LYS A 331 14.05 -22.57 -11.26
C LYS A 331 14.91 -22.46 -9.99
N CYS A 332 14.97 -21.31 -9.34
CA CYS A 332 15.77 -21.08 -8.16
C CYS A 332 15.21 -21.80 -6.94
N LYS A 333 16.07 -22.49 -6.16
CA LYS A 333 15.68 -23.08 -4.89
C LYS A 333 15.74 -22.04 -3.77
N ILE A 334 14.63 -21.83 -3.07
CA ILE A 334 14.50 -20.91 -1.93
C ILE A 334 14.76 -21.71 -0.64
N ILE A 335 15.72 -21.26 0.19
CA ILE A 335 16.13 -21.94 1.42
C ILE A 335 16.04 -20.96 2.60
N PRO A 336 14.95 -20.99 3.39
CA PRO A 336 14.84 -20.18 4.60
C PRO A 336 15.65 -20.80 5.75
N ILE A 337 16.43 -19.98 6.46
CA ILE A 337 17.27 -20.37 7.60
C ILE A 337 17.02 -19.40 8.76
N LEU A 338 16.36 -19.89 9.79
CA LEU A 338 16.15 -19.15 11.04
C LEU A 338 17.41 -19.24 11.90
N LEU A 339 18.24 -18.20 11.85
CA LEU A 339 19.54 -18.20 12.53
C LEU A 339 20.04 -16.77 12.77
N SER A 340 20.63 -16.53 13.95
CA SER A 340 21.37 -15.31 14.24
C SER A 340 22.80 -15.37 13.71
N ILE A 341 23.29 -14.27 13.11
CA ILE A 341 24.68 -14.12 12.66
C ILE A 341 25.70 -14.17 13.81
N ASN A 342 25.25 -14.07 15.06
CA ASN A 342 26.06 -14.20 16.25
C ASN A 342 26.38 -15.65 16.64
N ASN A 343 25.64 -16.62 16.11
CA ASN A 343 25.86 -18.04 16.39
C ASN A 343 26.91 -18.63 15.42
N PHE A 344 28.18 -18.43 15.75
CA PHE A 344 29.29 -18.85 14.90
C PHE A 344 29.26 -20.33 14.52
N LYS A 345 29.02 -21.22 15.49
CA LYS A 345 28.99 -22.68 15.24
C LYS A 345 27.92 -23.08 14.23
N ARG A 346 26.73 -22.55 14.39
CA ARG A 346 25.62 -22.84 13.46
C ARG A 346 25.84 -22.20 12.07
N LEU A 347 26.39 -20.98 12.03
CA LEU A 347 26.81 -20.34 10.78
C LEU A 347 27.86 -21.17 10.04
N GLU A 348 28.85 -21.69 10.75
CA GLU A 348 29.89 -22.50 10.15
C GLU A 348 29.34 -23.77 9.50
N LEU A 349 28.39 -24.45 10.16
CA LEU A 349 27.70 -25.59 9.57
C LEU A 349 26.93 -25.19 8.30
N LEU A 350 26.24 -24.06 8.34
CA LEU A 350 25.54 -23.52 7.16
C LEU A 350 26.51 -23.30 5.98
N PHE A 351 27.65 -22.64 6.22
CA PHE A 351 28.67 -22.41 5.19
C PHE A 351 29.23 -23.71 4.61
N LYS A 352 29.46 -24.69 5.46
CA LYS A 352 29.95 -26.02 5.06
C LYS A 352 28.92 -26.74 4.17
N GLU A 353 27.65 -26.75 4.55
CA GLU A 353 26.58 -27.47 3.86
C GLU A 353 26.15 -26.77 2.56
N LYS A 354 25.94 -25.45 2.60
CA LYS A 354 25.36 -24.68 1.49
C LYS A 354 26.41 -24.07 0.58
N ASN A 355 27.66 -23.94 1.04
CA ASN A 355 28.79 -23.39 0.28
C ASN A 355 28.42 -22.12 -0.50
N PRO A 356 27.97 -21.05 0.17
CA PRO A 356 27.58 -19.81 -0.50
C PRO A 356 28.75 -19.23 -1.26
N LYS A 357 28.53 -18.76 -2.49
CA LYS A 357 29.56 -18.14 -3.32
C LYS A 357 29.46 -16.62 -3.28
N ILE A 358 28.26 -16.12 -3.09
CA ILE A 358 27.98 -14.70 -3.04
C ILE A 358 27.17 -14.40 -1.79
N ILE A 359 27.58 -13.37 -1.06
CA ILE A 359 26.91 -12.95 0.18
C ILE A 359 26.56 -11.47 0.11
N PHE A 360 25.27 -11.18 0.32
CA PHE A 360 24.78 -9.84 0.64
C PHE A 360 24.53 -9.75 2.15
N HIS A 361 25.36 -8.98 2.84
CA HIS A 361 25.27 -8.88 4.28
C HIS A 361 24.47 -7.63 4.70
N ALA A 362 23.13 -7.81 4.89
CA ALA A 362 22.22 -6.73 5.26
C ALA A 362 21.74 -6.82 6.72
N ALA A 363 22.14 -7.85 7.47
CA ALA A 363 21.79 -8.00 8.88
C ALA A 363 22.52 -6.95 9.74
N ALA A 364 21.76 -6.03 10.36
CA ALA A 364 22.28 -5.05 11.30
C ALA A 364 21.15 -4.41 12.11
N TYR A 365 21.42 -4.00 13.35
CA TYR A 365 20.54 -3.11 14.11
C TYR A 365 20.75 -1.67 13.63
N LYS A 366 19.68 -0.97 13.30
CA LYS A 366 19.71 0.36 12.65
C LYS A 366 18.98 1.47 13.43
N HIS A 367 18.17 1.12 14.42
CA HIS A 367 17.38 2.11 15.18
C HIS A 367 18.23 2.75 16.25
N VAL A 368 18.70 3.98 16.01
CA VAL A 368 19.63 4.70 16.88
C VAL A 368 19.16 4.67 18.34
N ASN A 369 17.91 5.03 18.61
CA ASN A 369 17.39 5.08 19.99
C ASN A 369 17.47 3.74 20.73
N LEU A 370 17.21 2.62 20.04
CA LEU A 370 17.29 1.29 20.65
C LEU A 370 18.74 0.86 20.85
N VAL A 371 19.61 1.22 19.90
CA VAL A 371 21.03 0.90 19.95
C VAL A 371 21.72 1.66 21.08
N GLU A 372 21.41 2.94 21.30
CA GLU A 372 21.96 3.74 22.38
C GLU A 372 21.65 3.17 23.79
N ILE A 373 20.51 2.51 23.93
CA ILE A 373 20.11 1.85 25.19
C ILE A 373 20.70 0.43 25.30
N ASN A 374 21.05 -0.19 24.16
CA ASN A 374 21.48 -1.59 24.05
C ASN A 374 22.85 -1.69 23.36
N ILE A 375 23.85 -1.00 23.88
CA ILE A 375 25.17 -0.82 23.25
C ILE A 375 25.86 -2.18 23.01
N PHE A 376 25.92 -3.04 24.01
CA PHE A 376 26.55 -4.35 23.89
C PHE A 376 25.90 -5.24 22.84
N GLU A 377 24.56 -5.24 22.76
CA GLU A 377 23.85 -6.00 21.74
C GLU A 377 24.10 -5.46 20.33
N SER A 378 24.27 -4.15 20.20
CA SER A 378 24.66 -3.53 18.93
C SER A 378 26.09 -3.92 18.51
N ILE A 379 27.03 -3.93 19.44
CA ILE A 379 28.42 -4.40 19.18
C ILE A 379 28.39 -5.88 18.79
N ARG A 380 27.67 -6.73 19.53
CA ARG A 380 27.53 -8.16 19.22
C ARG A 380 26.98 -8.38 17.83
N ASN A 381 25.87 -7.72 17.52
CA ASN A 381 25.19 -7.96 16.26
C ASN A 381 25.91 -7.31 15.06
N ASN A 382 26.20 -6.01 15.15
CA ASN A 382 26.74 -5.29 14.00
C ASN A 382 28.20 -5.60 13.75
N TYR A 383 29.03 -5.60 14.82
CA TYR A 383 30.47 -5.83 14.70
C TYR A 383 30.81 -7.33 14.70
N PHE A 384 30.54 -8.07 15.77
CA PHE A 384 30.90 -9.49 15.85
C PHE A 384 30.13 -10.35 14.84
N GLY A 385 28.87 -10.03 14.56
CA GLY A 385 28.11 -10.68 13.50
C GLY A 385 28.75 -10.52 12.13
N THR A 386 29.22 -9.30 11.79
CA THR A 386 29.95 -9.04 10.53
C THR A 386 31.32 -9.75 10.53
N LEU A 387 32.02 -9.77 11.66
CA LEU A 387 33.29 -10.48 11.81
C LEU A 387 33.12 -12.00 11.56
N ASN A 388 32.06 -12.59 12.10
CA ASN A 388 31.73 -14.01 11.86
C ASN A 388 31.52 -14.30 10.36
N ILE A 389 30.74 -13.45 9.69
CA ILE A 389 30.49 -13.58 8.25
C ILE A 389 31.81 -13.44 7.46
N ALA A 390 32.66 -12.45 7.76
CA ALA A 390 33.93 -12.23 7.08
C ALA A 390 34.90 -13.42 7.28
N ARG A 391 35.07 -13.89 8.53
CA ARG A 391 35.90 -15.06 8.87
C ARG A 391 35.47 -16.31 8.10
N LEU A 392 34.18 -16.61 8.10
CA LEU A 392 33.63 -17.76 7.40
C LEU A 392 33.72 -17.60 5.87
N SER A 393 33.51 -16.39 5.37
CA SER A 393 33.66 -16.09 3.93
C SER A 393 35.10 -16.36 3.45
N LYS A 394 36.10 -15.98 4.25
CA LYS A 394 37.50 -16.31 3.98
C LYS A 394 37.73 -17.81 4.04
N LYS A 395 37.31 -18.48 5.11
CA LYS A 395 37.49 -19.93 5.34
C LYS A 395 36.88 -20.80 4.23
N TYR A 396 35.64 -20.48 3.83
CA TYR A 396 34.88 -21.27 2.84
C TYR A 396 34.98 -20.73 1.40
N LYS A 397 35.92 -19.84 1.14
CA LYS A 397 36.26 -19.33 -0.20
C LYS A 397 35.04 -18.73 -0.92
N VAL A 398 34.30 -17.87 -0.23
CA VAL A 398 33.26 -17.03 -0.83
C VAL A 398 33.89 -16.13 -1.88
N GLU A 399 33.28 -16.05 -3.06
CA GLU A 399 33.81 -15.27 -4.18
C GLU A 399 33.57 -13.77 -3.95
N ASN A 400 32.33 -13.41 -3.57
CA ASN A 400 31.95 -12.01 -3.33
C ASN A 400 31.19 -11.87 -2.00
N LEU A 401 31.64 -10.92 -1.17
CA LEU A 401 30.95 -10.47 0.03
C LEU A 401 30.71 -8.97 -0.06
N LEU A 402 29.44 -8.56 -0.08
CA LEU A 402 29.03 -7.17 -0.09
C LEU A 402 28.35 -6.80 1.23
N LEU A 403 28.97 -5.91 2.01
CA LEU A 403 28.37 -5.35 3.22
C LEU A 403 27.46 -4.17 2.87
N ILE A 404 26.22 -4.24 3.33
CA ILE A 404 25.26 -3.14 3.27
C ILE A 404 25.51 -2.20 4.45
N SER A 405 26.02 -0.99 4.18
CA SER A 405 26.32 0.04 5.16
C SER A 405 25.39 1.26 5.01
N SER A 406 25.78 2.38 5.61
CA SER A 406 24.94 3.57 5.72
C SER A 406 25.79 4.83 5.75
N ASP A 407 25.21 5.99 5.37
CA ASP A 407 25.74 7.33 5.59
C ASP A 407 26.13 7.61 7.06
N LYS A 408 25.46 6.96 8.01
CA LYS A 408 25.71 7.12 9.46
C LYS A 408 27.03 6.51 9.94
N ALA A 409 27.69 5.69 9.12
CA ALA A 409 29.04 5.21 9.35
C ALA A 409 30.12 6.28 9.09
N VAL A 410 29.76 7.40 8.43
CA VAL A 410 30.66 8.51 8.12
C VAL A 410 30.70 9.47 9.31
N ARG A 411 31.88 9.67 9.92
CA ARG A 411 32.04 10.50 11.13
C ARG A 411 30.88 10.30 12.12
N PRO A 412 30.72 9.09 12.66
CA PRO A 412 29.54 8.74 13.45
C PRO A 412 29.43 9.61 14.70
N THR A 413 28.20 9.97 15.04
CA THR A 413 27.83 10.75 16.23
C THR A 413 27.05 9.93 17.24
N ASN A 414 26.88 8.63 16.97
CA ASN A 414 26.13 7.69 17.79
C ASN A 414 26.71 6.27 17.69
N ILE A 415 26.36 5.41 18.62
CA ILE A 415 26.85 4.02 18.72
C ILE A 415 26.49 3.20 17.47
N MET A 416 25.29 3.38 16.94
CA MET A 416 24.87 2.64 15.74
C MET A 416 25.82 2.94 14.55
N GLY A 417 26.12 4.21 14.31
CA GLY A 417 27.06 4.61 13.29
C GLY A 417 28.49 4.10 13.57
N ALA A 418 28.94 4.14 14.82
CA ALA A 418 30.26 3.64 15.23
C ALA A 418 30.38 2.12 15.00
N THR A 419 29.39 1.34 15.39
CA THR A 419 29.38 -0.12 15.16
C THR A 419 29.31 -0.46 13.66
N LYS A 420 28.59 0.33 12.84
CA LYS A 420 28.59 0.17 11.37
C LYS A 420 29.97 0.50 10.77
N ARG A 421 30.63 1.55 11.25
CA ARG A 421 31.99 1.87 10.79
C ARG A 421 32.98 0.77 11.16
N LEU A 422 32.91 0.20 12.37
CA LEU A 422 33.71 -0.98 12.70
C LEU A 422 33.43 -2.16 11.80
N SER A 423 32.17 -2.41 11.44
CA SER A 423 31.81 -3.46 10.47
C SER A 423 32.48 -3.23 9.10
N GLU A 424 32.54 -1.98 8.65
CA GLU A 424 33.25 -1.62 7.41
C GLU A 424 34.76 -1.90 7.51
N LEU A 425 35.38 -1.56 8.65
CA LEU A 425 36.80 -1.84 8.90
C LEU A 425 37.08 -3.35 8.89
N VAL A 426 36.17 -4.20 9.39
CA VAL A 426 36.26 -5.66 9.25
C VAL A 426 36.38 -6.05 7.78
N ILE A 427 35.44 -5.61 6.95
CA ILE A 427 35.39 -5.98 5.53
C ILE A 427 36.64 -5.49 4.80
N GLN A 428 37.09 -4.25 5.07
CA GLN A 428 38.31 -3.68 4.47
C GLN A 428 39.56 -4.44 4.88
N ALA A 429 39.71 -4.83 6.16
CA ALA A 429 40.85 -5.62 6.66
C ALA A 429 40.96 -6.96 5.92
N TYR A 430 39.87 -7.70 5.83
CA TYR A 430 39.81 -8.98 5.12
C TYR A 430 39.98 -8.82 3.62
N ALA A 431 39.44 -7.78 2.99
CA ALA A 431 39.66 -7.48 1.58
C ALA A 431 41.15 -7.23 1.25
N ASN A 432 41.83 -6.46 2.13
CA ASN A 432 43.25 -6.16 1.91
C ASN A 432 44.15 -7.39 2.07
N GLU A 433 43.83 -8.27 3.00
CA GLU A 433 44.56 -9.54 3.18
C GLU A 433 44.41 -10.47 1.95
N GLU A 434 43.24 -10.44 1.30
CA GLU A 434 42.97 -11.25 0.10
C GLU A 434 43.54 -10.67 -1.20
N LYS A 435 43.90 -9.37 -1.27
CA LYS A 435 44.51 -8.74 -2.47
C LYS A 435 45.75 -9.45 -2.97
N ASN A 436 46.53 -10.07 -2.07
CA ASN A 436 47.77 -10.76 -2.39
C ASN A 436 47.57 -12.26 -2.72
N SER A 437 46.33 -12.75 -2.72
CA SER A 437 46.04 -14.14 -3.03
C SER A 437 45.86 -14.37 -4.54
N ARG A 438 46.34 -15.54 -5.06
CA ARG A 438 46.21 -15.91 -6.49
C ARG A 438 44.77 -16.02 -6.99
N LYS A 439 43.78 -16.15 -6.08
CA LYS A 439 42.35 -16.10 -6.35
C LYS A 439 41.76 -15.01 -5.47
N SER A 440 41.78 -13.77 -5.98
CA SER A 440 41.24 -12.61 -5.31
C SER A 440 39.75 -12.82 -4.97
N LYS A 441 39.42 -12.83 -3.67
CA LYS A 441 38.08 -12.75 -3.18
C LYS A 441 37.69 -11.28 -3.08
N ILE A 442 36.48 -10.97 -3.50
CA ILE A 442 36.01 -9.60 -3.60
C ILE A 442 35.14 -9.28 -2.39
N PHE A 443 35.72 -8.58 -1.41
CA PHE A 443 34.98 -8.07 -0.26
C PHE A 443 34.85 -6.56 -0.39
N SER A 444 33.64 -6.05 -0.41
CA SER A 444 33.34 -4.64 -0.65
C SER A 444 32.19 -4.14 0.22
N ILE A 445 32.00 -2.83 0.23
CA ILE A 445 31.05 -2.13 1.08
C ILE A 445 30.23 -1.21 0.20
N VAL A 446 28.93 -1.08 0.49
CA VAL A 446 28.07 -0.08 -0.15
C VAL A 446 27.37 0.78 0.90
N ARG A 447 27.50 2.09 0.77
CA ARG A 447 26.82 3.11 1.59
C ARG A 447 25.74 3.80 0.80
N PHE A 448 24.65 4.10 1.48
CA PHE A 448 23.58 4.97 0.99
C PHE A 448 22.88 5.64 2.16
N GLY A 449 22.10 6.67 1.88
CA GLY A 449 21.33 7.42 2.86
C GLY A 449 20.02 6.74 3.25
N ASN A 450 18.99 7.53 3.51
CA ASN A 450 17.70 6.98 3.93
C ASN A 450 16.96 6.34 2.75
N VAL A 451 16.36 5.19 3.01
CA VAL A 451 15.42 4.56 2.08
C VAL A 451 13.98 4.81 2.52
N LEU A 452 13.12 5.10 1.54
CA LEU A 452 11.72 5.40 1.76
C LEU A 452 10.95 4.20 2.28
N ALA A 453 9.92 4.44 3.08
CA ALA A 453 9.00 3.43 3.60
C ALA A 453 9.66 2.23 4.32
N SER A 454 10.96 2.33 4.68
CA SER A 454 11.61 1.29 5.47
C SER A 454 11.01 1.21 6.88
N SER A 455 11.05 0.02 7.50
CA SER A 455 10.52 -0.22 8.85
C SER A 455 11.04 0.81 9.84
N GLY A 456 10.14 1.45 10.61
CA GLY A 456 10.46 2.49 11.59
C GLY A 456 10.95 3.82 11.00
N SER A 457 10.76 4.08 9.71
CA SER A 457 11.11 5.37 9.09
C SER A 457 10.21 6.51 9.57
N VAL A 458 10.71 7.75 9.48
CA VAL A 458 9.94 8.97 9.78
C VAL A 458 8.64 9.06 8.96
N ILE A 459 8.65 8.52 7.77
CA ILE A 459 7.52 8.48 6.84
C ILE A 459 6.38 7.63 7.38
N ASN A 460 6.69 6.40 7.81
CA ASN A 460 5.68 5.51 8.41
C ASN A 460 5.11 6.13 9.68
N LYS A 461 5.95 6.84 10.45
CA LYS A 461 5.51 7.59 11.62
C LYS A 461 4.54 8.70 11.22
N PHE A 462 4.87 9.52 10.21
CA PHE A 462 3.99 10.58 9.71
C PHE A 462 2.67 10.03 9.17
N ASN A 463 2.70 8.93 8.40
CA ASN A 463 1.48 8.28 7.91
C ASN A 463 0.55 7.85 9.05
N ASN A 464 1.11 7.25 10.11
CA ASN A 464 0.33 6.86 11.28
C ASN A 464 -0.24 8.06 12.02
N GLN A 465 0.56 9.12 12.22
CA GLN A 465 0.12 10.35 12.86
C GLN A 465 -0.98 11.05 12.06
N ILE A 466 -0.85 11.13 10.73
CA ILE A 466 -1.89 11.68 9.84
C ILE A 466 -3.18 10.86 9.95
N LYS A 467 -3.06 9.53 9.88
CA LYS A 467 -4.22 8.62 9.98
C LYS A 467 -4.97 8.78 11.30
N ASN A 468 -4.24 8.98 12.38
CA ASN A 468 -4.80 9.17 13.73
C ASN A 468 -5.17 10.63 14.04
N ARG A 469 -4.91 11.58 13.11
CA ARG A 469 -5.05 13.02 13.32
C ARG A 469 -4.23 13.55 14.50
N GLU A 470 -3.05 12.96 14.71
CA GLU A 470 -2.09 13.40 15.74
C GLU A 470 -1.13 14.43 15.14
N PRO A 471 -0.55 15.33 15.97
CA PRO A 471 0.50 16.24 15.51
C PRO A 471 1.69 15.49 14.90
N LEU A 472 2.21 15.96 13.77
CA LEU A 472 3.42 15.42 13.18
C LEU A 472 4.64 15.86 14.00
N THR A 473 5.39 14.90 14.54
CA THR A 473 6.55 15.20 15.37
C THR A 473 7.83 15.24 14.54
N LEU A 474 8.47 16.40 14.46
CA LEU A 474 9.70 16.67 13.75
C LEU A 474 10.82 17.06 14.73
N THR A 475 12.04 16.56 14.53
CA THR A 475 13.15 16.82 15.45
C THR A 475 13.72 18.24 15.31
N HIS A 476 13.81 18.78 14.09
CA HIS A 476 14.27 20.16 13.85
C HIS A 476 13.79 20.64 12.47
N PRO A 477 13.42 21.92 12.28
CA PRO A 477 12.92 22.44 11.00
C PRO A 477 13.93 22.31 9.84
N GLU A 478 15.22 22.49 10.14
CA GLU A 478 16.29 22.47 9.13
C GLU A 478 16.86 21.07 8.86
N VAL A 479 16.35 20.02 9.47
CA VAL A 479 16.83 18.65 9.21
C VAL A 479 16.62 18.30 7.75
N THR A 480 17.72 17.95 7.09
CA THR A 480 17.69 17.39 5.73
C THR A 480 18.13 15.94 5.72
N ARG A 481 17.58 15.17 4.81
CA ARG A 481 17.96 13.78 4.58
C ARG A 481 18.01 13.50 3.08
N TYR A 482 18.89 12.61 2.70
CA TYR A 482 18.89 12.03 1.37
C TYR A 482 17.87 10.88 1.35
N PHE A 483 17.07 10.81 0.30
CA PHE A 483 16.08 9.76 0.14
C PHE A 483 16.22 9.04 -1.19
N MET A 484 16.00 7.73 -1.15
CA MET A 484 15.98 6.83 -2.29
C MET A 484 14.88 5.79 -2.09
N THR A 485 14.29 5.24 -3.15
CA THR A 485 13.38 4.11 -2.99
C THR A 485 14.16 2.84 -2.63
N ILE A 486 13.51 1.89 -1.94
CA ILE A 486 14.14 0.61 -1.61
C ILE A 486 14.51 -0.13 -2.91
N TYR A 487 13.63 -0.09 -3.91
CA TYR A 487 13.85 -0.71 -5.22
C TYR A 487 15.11 -0.16 -5.91
N GLU A 488 15.26 1.18 -5.95
CA GLU A 488 16.43 1.83 -6.54
C GLU A 488 17.73 1.47 -5.79
N ALA A 489 17.69 1.52 -4.45
CA ALA A 489 18.84 1.18 -3.63
C ALA A 489 19.33 -0.24 -3.94
N VAL A 490 18.41 -1.20 -3.96
CA VAL A 490 18.73 -2.61 -4.23
C VAL A 490 19.22 -2.82 -5.65
N HIS A 491 18.59 -2.16 -6.63
CA HIS A 491 19.04 -2.23 -8.02
C HIS A 491 20.50 -1.77 -8.16
N LEU A 492 20.90 -0.65 -7.54
CA LEU A 492 22.27 -0.16 -7.55
C LEU A 492 23.21 -1.05 -6.71
N ILE A 493 22.76 -1.61 -5.60
CA ILE A 493 23.52 -2.59 -4.80
C ILE A 493 23.88 -3.81 -5.65
N LEU A 494 22.93 -4.34 -6.42
CA LEU A 494 23.18 -5.48 -7.32
C LEU A 494 24.16 -5.12 -8.44
N GLN A 495 24.15 -3.89 -8.94
CA GLN A 495 25.12 -3.44 -9.91
C GLN A 495 26.52 -3.24 -9.30
N THR A 496 26.59 -2.85 -8.02
CA THR A 496 27.86 -2.67 -7.30
C THR A 496 28.69 -3.95 -7.30
N ILE A 497 28.06 -5.13 -7.16
CA ILE A 497 28.80 -6.40 -7.11
C ILE A 497 29.51 -6.73 -8.43
N MET A 498 29.02 -6.21 -9.57
CA MET A 498 29.65 -6.41 -10.89
C MET A 498 30.91 -5.57 -11.09
N ILE A 499 30.99 -4.41 -10.44
CA ILE A 499 32.10 -3.46 -10.61
C ILE A 499 33.13 -3.52 -9.48
N SER A 500 32.82 -4.31 -8.42
CA SER A 500 33.68 -4.49 -7.25
C SER A 500 34.99 -5.20 -7.60
N LYS A 501 36.09 -4.73 -7.01
CA LYS A 501 37.44 -5.33 -7.13
C LYS A 501 38.02 -5.77 -5.78
N GLY A 502 37.44 -5.28 -4.67
CA GLY A 502 37.77 -5.60 -3.28
C GLY A 502 38.43 -4.45 -2.52
N GLY A 503 37.84 -4.15 -1.35
CA GLY A 503 38.28 -3.09 -0.43
C GLY A 503 37.69 -1.72 -0.68
N GLU A 504 36.92 -1.52 -1.76
CA GLU A 504 36.25 -0.26 -2.04
C GLU A 504 35.07 -0.03 -1.12
N VAL A 505 34.84 1.23 -0.78
CA VAL A 505 33.60 1.72 -0.18
C VAL A 505 32.79 2.40 -1.28
N PHE A 506 31.80 1.70 -1.79
CA PHE A 506 30.89 2.24 -2.79
C PHE A 506 29.86 3.17 -2.16
N LEU A 507 29.41 4.13 -2.94
CA LEU A 507 28.48 5.15 -2.58
C LEU A 507 27.41 5.27 -3.65
N LEU A 508 26.16 5.08 -3.29
CA LEU A 508 25.08 5.30 -4.23
C LEU A 508 24.79 6.78 -4.36
N ASP A 509 24.54 7.24 -5.58
CA ASP A 509 24.09 8.61 -5.80
C ASP A 509 22.75 8.83 -5.12
N MET A 510 22.71 9.69 -4.11
CA MET A 510 21.51 10.00 -3.34
C MET A 510 20.72 11.20 -3.88
N GLY A 511 21.22 11.85 -4.95
CA GLY A 511 20.63 13.07 -5.47
C GLY A 511 20.69 14.25 -4.50
N LYS A 512 19.69 15.13 -4.51
CA LYS A 512 19.62 16.30 -3.64
C LYS A 512 19.01 15.97 -2.28
N PRO A 513 19.53 16.55 -1.18
CA PRO A 513 18.92 16.40 0.14
C PRO A 513 17.56 17.10 0.19
N ILE A 514 16.62 16.52 0.94
CA ILE A 514 15.24 17.02 1.10
C ILE A 514 15.04 17.43 2.56
N LYS A 515 14.46 18.62 2.79
CA LYS A 515 14.02 19.04 4.13
C LYS A 515 12.86 18.15 4.58
N VAL A 516 12.98 17.55 5.76
CA VAL A 516 11.95 16.64 6.27
C VAL A 516 10.63 17.36 6.54
N ILE A 517 10.68 18.66 6.87
CA ILE A 517 9.49 19.50 7.04
C ILE A 517 8.70 19.67 5.73
N ASP A 518 9.38 19.82 4.59
CA ASP A 518 8.72 19.95 3.29
C ASP A 518 8.00 18.66 2.90
N LEU A 519 8.61 17.53 3.27
CA LEU A 519 8.01 16.22 3.10
C LEU A 519 6.74 16.07 3.95
N ALA A 520 6.81 16.45 5.24
CA ALA A 520 5.67 16.45 6.15
C ALA A 520 4.50 17.29 5.60
N LYS A 521 4.78 18.50 5.14
CA LYS A 521 3.77 19.39 4.53
C LYS A 521 3.11 18.77 3.29
N LYS A 522 3.90 18.14 2.41
CA LYS A 522 3.35 17.45 1.23
C LYS A 522 2.46 16.27 1.61
N MET A 523 2.85 15.49 2.62
CA MET A 523 2.04 14.36 3.10
C MET A 523 0.70 14.82 3.68
N ILE A 524 0.68 15.89 4.47
CA ILE A 524 -0.56 16.51 4.99
C ILE A 524 -1.47 16.92 3.84
N ASN A 525 -0.94 17.65 2.86
CA ASN A 525 -1.73 18.12 1.72
C ASN A 525 -2.34 16.99 0.89
N LEU A 526 -1.56 15.92 0.63
CA LEU A 526 -2.03 14.74 -0.14
C LEU A 526 -3.06 13.89 0.61
N SER A 527 -3.12 14.06 1.93
CA SER A 527 -4.15 13.43 2.76
C SER A 527 -5.43 14.26 2.84
N GLY A 528 -5.50 15.36 2.09
CA GLY A 528 -6.66 16.25 2.09
C GLY A 528 -6.79 17.10 3.35
N LEU A 529 -5.75 17.16 4.20
CA LEU A 529 -5.75 17.88 5.45
C LEU A 529 -5.04 19.24 5.31
N LYS A 530 -5.42 20.18 6.17
CA LYS A 530 -4.82 21.51 6.24
C LYS A 530 -3.80 21.56 7.37
N LEU A 531 -2.61 22.08 7.08
CA LEU A 531 -1.63 22.36 8.11
C LEU A 531 -2.16 23.44 9.04
N LYS A 532 -2.12 23.19 10.36
CA LYS A 532 -2.39 24.17 11.40
C LYS A 532 -1.09 24.92 11.69
N ASP A 533 -1.07 26.21 11.35
CA ASP A 533 0.04 27.14 11.56
C ASP A 533 -0.51 28.55 11.85
N GLU A 534 0.37 29.53 11.98
CA GLU A 534 0.01 30.91 12.24
C GLU A 534 -0.92 31.52 11.17
N LEU A 535 -0.84 31.02 9.92
CA LEU A 535 -1.67 31.45 8.80
C LEU A 535 -3.01 30.72 8.72
N ASN A 536 -3.11 29.52 9.34
CA ASN A 536 -4.28 28.65 9.33
C ASN A 536 -4.55 28.11 10.74
N ILE A 537 -5.11 28.95 11.60
CA ILE A 537 -5.40 28.59 13.02
C ILE A 537 -6.38 27.41 13.11
N ASP A 538 -7.33 27.31 12.17
CA ASP A 538 -8.33 26.24 12.06
C ASP A 538 -7.84 25.05 11.24
N GLY A 539 -6.52 24.87 11.09
CA GLY A 539 -5.94 23.72 10.39
C GLY A 539 -6.20 22.40 11.13
N ASP A 540 -6.17 21.31 10.38
CA ASP A 540 -6.49 19.95 10.89
C ASP A 540 -5.35 19.31 11.67
N ILE A 541 -4.08 19.58 11.29
CA ILE A 541 -2.88 18.94 11.84
C ILE A 541 -1.75 19.96 11.97
N GLU A 542 -1.07 19.95 13.12
CA GLU A 542 0.13 20.75 13.40
C GLU A 542 1.43 19.96 13.19
N ILE A 543 2.55 20.67 12.98
CA ILE A 543 3.90 20.09 13.04
C ILE A 543 4.55 20.55 14.33
N LYS A 544 4.79 19.60 15.25
CA LYS A 544 5.40 19.85 16.55
C LYS A 544 6.91 19.58 16.50
N ILE A 545 7.73 20.56 16.85
CA ILE A 545 9.17 20.41 16.96
C ILE A 545 9.50 19.85 18.34
N ILE A 546 10.19 18.68 18.37
CA ILE A 546 10.50 17.92 19.60
C ILE A 546 11.97 18.00 20.02
N GLY A 547 12.82 18.70 19.27
CA GLY A 547 14.26 18.77 19.49
C GLY A 547 15.03 17.61 18.82
N LEU A 548 16.31 17.86 18.52
CA LEU A 548 17.21 16.82 17.99
C LEU A 548 17.45 15.75 19.07
N ARG A 549 17.49 14.50 18.65
CA ARG A 549 17.81 13.39 19.53
C ARG A 549 19.32 13.28 19.76
N GLN A 550 19.72 12.64 20.84
CA GLN A 550 21.12 12.35 21.10
C GLN A 550 21.76 11.64 19.90
N GLY A 551 22.88 12.15 19.42
CA GLY A 551 23.59 11.60 18.26
C GLY A 551 22.90 11.79 16.91
N GLU A 552 21.79 12.53 16.82
CA GLU A 552 21.16 12.86 15.54
C GLU A 552 21.87 14.06 14.85
N LYS A 553 22.22 13.89 13.58
CA LYS A 553 22.83 14.97 12.77
C LYS A 553 21.76 15.84 12.13
N LEU A 554 22.04 17.15 12.04
CA LEU A 554 21.21 18.07 11.27
C LEU A 554 21.30 17.76 9.77
N PHE A 555 22.51 17.50 9.28
CA PHE A 555 22.83 17.14 7.90
C PHE A 555 23.65 15.86 7.87
N GLU A 556 23.31 14.93 7.00
CA GLU A 556 24.05 13.67 6.82
C GLU A 556 25.16 13.85 5.77
N GLU A 557 26.28 13.18 6.00
CA GLU A 557 27.44 13.19 5.12
C GLU A 557 27.60 11.82 4.45
N LEU A 558 27.91 11.81 3.17
CA LEU A 558 28.06 10.56 2.41
C LEU A 558 29.51 10.04 2.40
N LEU A 559 30.52 10.93 2.55
CA LEU A 559 31.94 10.61 2.52
C LEU A 559 32.75 11.38 3.58
N ILE A 560 33.84 10.77 4.05
CA ILE A 560 34.75 11.39 5.02
C ILE A 560 35.51 12.56 4.41
N ASN A 561 36.01 12.43 3.18
CA ASN A 561 36.93 13.40 2.55
C ASN A 561 36.32 14.10 1.33
N ASN A 562 35.05 14.02 1.07
CA ASN A 562 34.33 14.58 -0.10
C ASN A 562 34.99 14.26 -1.48
N LYS A 563 35.88 13.28 -1.54
CA LYS A 563 36.53 12.83 -2.77
C LYS A 563 35.96 11.50 -3.18
N SER A 564 34.92 11.53 -4.02
CA SER A 564 34.38 10.34 -4.68
C SER A 564 35.03 10.15 -6.05
N ILE A 565 35.26 8.91 -6.41
CA ILE A 565 35.75 8.50 -7.72
C ILE A 565 34.58 7.96 -8.49
N PRO A 566 34.26 8.46 -9.70
CA PRO A 566 33.20 7.92 -10.54
C PRO A 566 33.49 6.45 -10.87
N SER A 567 32.47 5.62 -10.85
CA SER A 567 32.57 4.26 -11.39
C SER A 567 32.15 4.21 -12.86
N THR A 568 32.12 3.02 -13.45
CA THR A 568 31.54 2.78 -14.78
C THR A 568 30.05 3.03 -14.83
N ASN A 569 29.37 3.02 -13.67
CA ASN A 569 27.98 3.39 -13.53
C ASN A 569 27.86 4.81 -12.99
N LYS A 570 27.20 5.70 -13.72
CA LYS A 570 27.02 7.12 -13.36
C LYS A 570 26.35 7.36 -11.99
N ASN A 571 25.60 6.39 -11.48
CA ASN A 571 24.87 6.48 -10.20
C ASN A 571 25.60 5.79 -9.05
N ILE A 572 26.83 5.28 -9.29
CA ILE A 572 27.65 4.61 -8.28
C ILE A 572 29.03 5.26 -8.26
N PHE A 573 29.42 5.76 -7.11
CA PHE A 573 30.76 6.27 -6.84
C PHE A 573 31.48 5.32 -5.89
N TYR A 574 32.78 5.48 -5.73
CA TYR A 574 33.53 4.78 -4.70
C TYR A 574 34.59 5.67 -4.09
N ALA A 575 35.03 5.32 -2.90
CA ALA A 575 36.13 5.95 -2.20
C ALA A 575 37.10 4.89 -1.68
N ASN A 576 38.39 5.22 -1.68
CA ASN A 576 39.41 4.45 -0.98
C ASN A 576 39.61 5.11 0.39
N GLU A 577 39.11 4.47 1.41
CA GLU A 577 39.23 4.95 2.78
C GLU A 577 40.30 4.16 3.55
N ASN A 578 40.86 4.77 4.60
CA ASN A 578 41.80 4.12 5.48
C ASN A 578 41.19 2.86 6.10
N TYR A 579 42.00 1.81 6.16
CA TYR A 579 41.66 0.52 6.74
C TYR A 579 42.65 0.15 7.85
N ILE A 580 42.33 -0.87 8.62
CA ILE A 580 43.16 -1.45 9.67
C ILE A 580 43.58 -2.86 9.27
N THR A 581 44.68 -3.35 9.86
CA THR A 581 45.13 -4.74 9.65
C THR A 581 44.27 -5.71 10.43
N VAL A 582 44.27 -6.99 10.04
CA VAL A 582 43.57 -8.06 10.75
C VAL A 582 44.10 -8.21 12.19
N ASP A 583 45.40 -8.03 12.43
CA ASP A 583 45.96 -8.10 13.78
C ASP A 583 45.38 -7.00 14.68
N LYS A 584 45.33 -5.76 14.18
CA LYS A 584 44.68 -4.67 14.92
C LYS A 584 43.19 -4.93 15.17
N LEU A 585 42.52 -5.54 14.19
CA LEU A 585 41.11 -5.95 14.36
C LEU A 585 40.93 -6.99 15.46
N ASN A 586 41.85 -7.96 15.57
CA ASN A 586 41.81 -8.96 16.64
C ASN A 586 42.00 -8.30 18.03
N THR A 587 42.92 -7.35 18.19
CA THR A 587 43.08 -6.58 19.42
C THR A 587 41.83 -5.81 19.81
N ILE A 588 41.13 -5.18 18.84
CA ILE A 588 39.85 -4.51 19.07
C ILE A 588 38.78 -5.52 19.51
N SER A 589 38.75 -6.67 18.86
CA SER A 589 37.79 -7.73 19.19
C SER A 589 37.97 -8.23 20.63
N GLU A 590 39.21 -8.49 21.05
CA GLU A 590 39.52 -8.94 22.42
C GLU A 590 39.10 -7.91 23.47
N LYS A 591 39.42 -6.62 23.25
CA LYS A 591 39.00 -5.54 24.14
C LYS A 591 37.48 -5.44 24.27
N LEU A 592 36.75 -5.47 23.13
CA LEU A 592 35.28 -5.39 23.11
C LEU A 592 34.64 -6.64 23.72
N GLU A 593 35.17 -7.84 23.48
CA GLU A 593 34.66 -9.09 24.04
C GLU A 593 34.82 -9.08 25.57
N LEU A 594 36.00 -8.67 26.08
CA LEU A 594 36.27 -8.51 27.48
C LEU A 594 35.36 -7.46 28.17
N SER A 595 35.12 -6.33 27.49
CA SER A 595 34.20 -5.29 27.98
C SER A 595 32.76 -5.80 28.09
N ILE A 596 32.32 -6.60 27.12
CA ILE A 596 31.00 -7.22 27.13
C ILE A 596 30.87 -8.27 28.24
N GLU A 597 31.91 -9.11 28.45
CA GLU A 597 31.92 -10.13 29.51
C GLU A 597 31.90 -9.53 30.90
N LYS A 598 32.65 -8.43 31.10
CA LYS A 598 32.71 -7.70 32.34
C LYS A 598 31.56 -6.71 32.56
N ASN A 599 30.70 -6.54 31.57
CA ASN A 599 29.64 -5.51 31.55
C ASN A 599 30.20 -4.09 31.74
N ASP A 600 31.41 -3.83 31.17
CA ASP A 600 32.11 -2.55 31.25
C ASP A 600 31.78 -1.68 30.06
N LEU A 601 30.75 -0.84 30.22
CA LEU A 601 30.27 0.06 29.17
C LEU A 601 31.27 1.16 28.86
N ALA A 602 32.00 1.66 29.83
CA ALA A 602 32.97 2.74 29.64
C ALA A 602 34.14 2.28 28.78
N GLU A 603 34.69 1.10 29.02
CA GLU A 603 35.76 0.53 28.20
C GLU A 603 35.29 0.20 26.77
N ALA A 604 34.04 -0.28 26.62
CA ALA A 604 33.49 -0.52 25.29
C ALA A 604 33.37 0.78 24.48
N ILE A 605 32.84 1.86 25.07
CA ILE A 605 32.74 3.18 24.44
C ILE A 605 34.14 3.74 24.15
N PHE A 606 35.06 3.66 25.08
CA PHE A 606 36.44 4.11 24.90
C PHE A 606 37.10 3.39 23.71
N THR A 607 36.93 2.07 23.62
CA THR A 607 37.45 1.28 22.49
C THR A 607 36.86 1.73 21.15
N LEU A 608 35.55 2.07 21.10
CA LEU A 608 34.92 2.63 19.92
C LEU A 608 35.51 4.00 19.55
N GLU A 609 35.73 4.89 20.53
CA GLU A 609 36.33 6.22 20.32
C GLU A 609 37.77 6.16 19.84
N GLU A 610 38.57 5.23 20.36
CA GLU A 610 39.95 5.02 19.98
C GLU A 610 40.10 4.57 18.50
N HIS A 611 39.19 3.71 18.05
CA HIS A 611 39.37 3.02 16.77
C HIS A 611 38.43 3.47 15.66
N VAL A 612 37.34 4.22 15.98
CA VAL A 612 36.43 4.78 14.99
C VAL A 612 36.70 6.25 14.80
N SER A 613 37.41 6.57 13.74
CA SER A 613 37.81 7.96 13.43
C SER A 613 36.60 8.91 13.39
N GLY A 614 36.69 9.98 14.18
CA GLY A 614 35.68 11.03 14.25
C GLY A 614 34.49 10.70 15.14
N PHE A 615 34.48 9.54 15.82
CA PHE A 615 33.49 9.22 16.84
C PHE A 615 33.87 9.82 18.18
N LYS A 616 32.95 10.51 18.81
CA LYS A 616 32.99 11.00 20.19
C LYS A 616 31.62 10.76 20.80
N TYR A 617 31.60 9.97 21.87
CA TYR A 617 30.35 9.71 22.57
C TYR A 617 30.02 10.91 23.48
N LYS A 618 28.84 11.47 23.28
CA LYS A 618 28.32 12.53 24.16
C LYS A 618 27.29 11.90 25.10
N ILE A 619 27.61 11.88 26.38
CA ILE A 619 26.71 11.46 27.44
C ILE A 619 25.52 12.42 27.54
#